data_ce07ef9cc3222501826ce36f34e8fbeb
#
_entry.id   ce07ef9cc3222501826ce36f34e8fbeb
#
_cell.length_a   1.000
_cell.length_b   1.000
_cell.length_c   1.000
_cell.angle_alpha   90.00
_cell.angle_beta   90.00
_cell.angle_gamma   90.00
#
_symmetry.space_group_name_H-M   'P 1'
#
loop_
_entity.id
_entity.type
_entity.pdbx_description
1 polymer ?
#
loop_
_entity_poly.entity_id
_entity_poly.type
_entity_poly.pdbx_seq_one_letter_code
_entity_poly.pdbx_strand_id
1 'polypeptide(L)'
;MILVLLPFFCSMAVTNDVALITFAPFALLLLDQMDCRAAAVPLLVLQTIAANLGSMATPVGNPQNLYLYGAYGLSAGDFFPVVLPLAGISLACLTAAALPVLPRDLQIPPVHPQPLRQPGKLALYGALFLLCLLTVFRILPYGLLTVLVLGTLAAVEPALLRKLDVSLLCTFICFFVVSGNLGRLPAVHGFLQSLLERSTLLTGVLTSQIISNVPAAVLLSGFTDNWRELLDRKSTRLNSSHSEIS
;
A
#
# COMPACT_ATOMS: atom_id res chain seq x y z
N MET A 1 5.84 20.93 2.38
CA MET A 1 6.29 19.75 3.12
C MET A 1 5.12 18.89 3.63
N ILE A 2 4.15 19.45 4.37
CA ILE A 2 2.99 18.71 4.90
C ILE A 2 2.26 17.92 3.80
N LEU A 3 2.02 18.48 2.63
CA LEU A 3 1.35 17.84 1.51
C LEU A 3 2.08 16.60 0.96
N VAL A 4 3.37 16.45 1.21
CA VAL A 4 4.14 15.26 0.85
C VAL A 4 4.15 14.25 2.01
N LEU A 5 4.24 14.71 3.25
CA LEU A 5 4.31 13.82 4.41
C LEU A 5 2.96 13.20 4.78
N LEU A 6 1.83 13.90 4.56
CA LEU A 6 0.50 13.36 4.82
C LEU A 6 0.23 12.06 4.06
N PRO A 7 0.43 11.98 2.72
CA PRO A 7 0.32 10.71 2.00
C PRO A 7 1.24 9.62 2.55
N PHE A 8 2.48 9.96 2.96
CA PHE A 8 3.40 9.01 3.54
C PHE A 8 2.83 8.34 4.81
N PHE A 9 2.40 9.13 5.78
CA PHE A 9 1.88 8.59 7.03
C PHE A 9 0.49 7.97 6.88
N CYS A 10 -0.39 8.56 6.07
CA CYS A 10 -1.72 8.00 5.85
C CYS A 10 -1.67 6.65 5.12
N SER A 11 -0.74 6.47 4.18
CA SER A 11 -0.58 5.21 3.46
C SER A 11 -0.11 4.04 4.35
N MET A 12 0.41 4.32 5.54
CA MET A 12 0.71 3.28 6.53
C MET A 12 -0.56 2.64 7.11
N ALA A 13 -1.64 3.40 7.20
CA ALA A 13 -2.90 2.94 7.79
C ALA A 13 -3.91 2.50 6.74
N VAL A 14 -3.96 3.22 5.60
CA VAL A 14 -4.74 2.86 4.42
C VAL A 14 -3.80 2.44 3.30
N THR A 15 -4.29 1.96 2.18
CA THR A 15 -3.41 1.59 1.06
C THR A 15 -2.82 2.85 0.39
N ASN A 16 -1.67 2.68 -0.29
CA ASN A 16 -1.04 3.74 -1.09
C ASN A 16 -2.02 4.38 -2.08
N ASP A 17 -2.85 3.56 -2.74
CA ASP A 17 -3.83 4.02 -3.74
C ASP A 17 -4.90 4.92 -3.10
N VAL A 18 -5.44 4.52 -1.94
CA VAL A 18 -6.43 5.32 -1.20
C VAL A 18 -5.82 6.64 -0.72
N ALA A 19 -4.57 6.61 -0.26
CA ALA A 19 -3.86 7.83 0.12
C ALA A 19 -3.71 8.77 -1.09
N LEU A 20 -3.30 8.26 -2.26
CA LEU A 20 -3.12 9.07 -3.47
C LEU A 20 -4.45 9.64 -3.98
N ILE A 21 -5.50 8.82 -4.09
CA ILE A 21 -6.83 9.28 -4.53
C ILE A 21 -7.37 10.39 -3.62
N THR A 22 -7.00 10.36 -2.34
CA THR A 22 -7.43 11.38 -1.37
C THR A 22 -6.60 12.65 -1.46
N PHE A 23 -5.28 12.53 -1.43
CA PHE A 23 -4.39 13.67 -1.27
C PHE A 23 -3.98 14.35 -2.58
N ALA A 24 -3.93 13.63 -3.70
CA ALA A 24 -3.53 14.24 -4.97
C ALA A 24 -4.55 15.28 -5.49
N PRO A 25 -5.86 15.01 -5.52
CA PRO A 25 -6.84 16.04 -5.89
C PRO A 25 -6.85 17.22 -4.91
N PHE A 26 -6.70 16.94 -3.61
CA PHE A 26 -6.64 18.00 -2.60
C PHE A 26 -5.42 18.91 -2.82
N ALA A 27 -4.25 18.32 -3.12
CA ALA A 27 -3.05 19.09 -3.41
C ALA A 27 -3.21 19.98 -4.67
N LEU A 28 -3.84 19.45 -5.73
CA LEU A 28 -4.11 20.22 -6.95
C LEU A 28 -5.05 21.38 -6.68
N LEU A 29 -6.13 21.19 -5.91
CA LEU A 29 -7.05 22.25 -5.53
C LEU A 29 -6.33 23.35 -4.74
N LEU A 30 -5.45 22.99 -3.81
CA LEU A 30 -4.66 23.98 -3.07
C LEU A 30 -3.71 24.76 -3.98
N LEU A 31 -3.00 24.08 -4.89
CA LEU A 31 -2.09 24.74 -5.83
C LEU A 31 -2.83 25.67 -6.79
N ASP A 32 -4.03 25.33 -7.21
CA ASP A 32 -4.90 26.20 -8.02
C ASP A 32 -5.31 27.45 -7.25
N GLN A 33 -5.69 27.34 -5.98
CA GLN A 33 -6.05 28.49 -5.14
C GLN A 33 -4.87 29.42 -4.85
N MET A 34 -3.64 28.88 -4.92
CA MET A 34 -2.40 29.61 -4.65
C MET A 34 -1.71 30.13 -5.93
N ASP A 35 -2.33 29.92 -7.10
CA ASP A 35 -1.76 30.22 -8.43
C ASP A 35 -0.34 29.65 -8.66
N CYS A 36 -0.09 28.47 -8.07
CA CYS A 36 1.21 27.78 -8.09
C CYS A 36 1.17 26.49 -8.92
N ARG A 37 0.49 26.47 -10.06
CA ARG A 37 0.33 25.29 -10.94
C ARG A 37 1.65 24.68 -11.41
N ALA A 38 2.71 25.46 -11.52
CA ALA A 38 4.03 24.99 -11.90
C ALA A 38 4.59 23.92 -10.92
N ALA A 39 4.16 23.97 -9.65
CA ALA A 39 4.56 22.99 -8.63
C ALA A 39 3.70 21.71 -8.64
N ALA A 40 2.68 21.59 -9.48
CA ALA A 40 1.75 20.45 -9.48
C ALA A 40 2.45 19.14 -9.82
N VAL A 41 3.20 19.09 -10.92
CA VAL A 41 3.89 17.87 -11.35
C VAL A 41 4.90 17.39 -10.30
N PRO A 42 5.86 18.22 -9.85
CA PRO A 42 6.81 17.76 -8.84
C PRO A 42 6.15 17.37 -7.51
N LEU A 43 5.08 18.07 -7.09
CA LEU A 43 4.35 17.71 -5.88
C LEU A 43 3.64 16.35 -6.01
N LEU A 44 2.96 16.11 -7.14
CA LEU A 44 2.28 14.82 -7.38
C LEU A 44 3.27 13.66 -7.44
N VAL A 45 4.42 13.85 -8.09
CA VAL A 45 5.50 12.85 -8.10
C VAL A 45 5.98 12.56 -6.68
N LEU A 46 6.25 13.59 -5.89
CA LEU A 46 6.66 13.41 -4.50
C LEU A 46 5.58 12.74 -3.64
N GLN A 47 4.29 13.06 -3.85
CA GLN A 47 3.18 12.40 -3.17
C GLN A 47 3.07 10.91 -3.55
N THR A 48 3.26 10.59 -4.82
CA THR A 48 3.26 9.22 -5.30
C THR A 48 4.39 8.41 -4.67
N ILE A 49 5.60 8.95 -4.65
CA ILE A 49 6.74 8.35 -3.97
C ILE A 49 6.47 8.21 -2.47
N ALA A 50 5.94 9.26 -1.84
CA ALA A 50 5.62 9.28 -0.41
C ALA A 50 4.61 8.19 -0.01
N ALA A 51 3.49 8.09 -0.74
CA ALA A 51 2.46 7.09 -0.47
C ALA A 51 3.01 5.65 -0.63
N ASN A 52 3.82 5.42 -1.67
CA ASN A 52 4.42 4.12 -1.90
C ASN A 52 5.45 3.75 -0.82
N LEU A 53 6.33 4.68 -0.44
CA LEU A 53 7.33 4.46 0.60
C LEU A 53 6.70 4.33 1.99
N GLY A 54 5.68 5.13 2.30
CA GLY A 54 4.96 5.04 3.57
C GLY A 54 4.21 3.71 3.70
N SER A 55 3.53 3.28 2.65
CA SER A 55 2.73 2.05 2.65
C SER A 55 3.54 0.79 2.95
N MET A 56 4.84 0.79 2.68
CA MET A 56 5.69 -0.36 2.98
C MET A 56 5.94 -0.56 4.48
N ALA A 57 5.74 0.46 5.31
CA ALA A 57 6.05 0.42 6.74
C ALA A 57 5.10 -0.46 7.57
N THR A 58 3.95 -0.85 7.01
CA THR A 58 2.96 -1.68 7.72
C THR A 58 2.44 -2.84 6.85
N PRO A 59 1.92 -3.91 7.46
CA PRO A 59 1.29 -4.98 6.72
C PRO A 59 0.06 -4.52 5.91
N VAL A 60 -0.66 -3.51 6.40
CA VAL A 60 -1.92 -3.02 5.81
C VAL A 60 -1.68 -2.07 4.64
N GLY A 61 -0.54 -1.38 4.63
CA GLY A 61 -0.25 -0.31 3.68
C GLY A 61 -0.25 -0.75 2.21
N ASN A 62 0.06 -2.02 1.92
CA ASN A 62 -0.02 -2.56 0.57
C ASN A 62 -0.37 -4.05 0.54
N PRO A 63 -1.01 -4.53 -0.56
CA PRO A 63 -1.49 -5.91 -0.65
C PRO A 63 -0.39 -6.97 -0.56
N GLN A 64 0.81 -6.71 -1.09
CA GLN A 64 1.91 -7.66 -1.05
C GLN A 64 2.45 -7.88 0.37
N ASN A 65 2.54 -6.82 1.19
CA ASN A 65 2.95 -6.95 2.59
C ASN A 65 1.90 -7.73 3.38
N LEU A 66 0.62 -7.40 3.17
CA LEU A 66 -0.48 -8.11 3.81
C LEU A 66 -0.46 -9.60 3.48
N TYR A 67 -0.23 -9.93 2.20
CA TYR A 67 -0.11 -11.30 1.75
C TYR A 67 1.08 -12.02 2.41
N LEU A 68 2.28 -11.44 2.37
CA LEU A 68 3.47 -12.05 2.97
C LEU A 68 3.34 -12.19 4.49
N TYR A 69 2.78 -11.19 5.16
CA TYR A 69 2.49 -11.23 6.58
C TYR A 69 1.57 -12.41 6.94
N GLY A 70 0.53 -12.62 6.13
CA GLY A 70 -0.40 -13.75 6.28
C GLY A 70 0.21 -15.11 5.91
N ALA A 71 0.84 -15.21 4.75
CA ALA A 71 1.36 -16.45 4.18
C ALA A 71 2.46 -17.09 5.04
N TYR A 72 3.38 -16.27 5.55
CA TYR A 72 4.47 -16.75 6.42
C TYR A 72 4.13 -16.74 7.91
N GLY A 73 2.93 -16.37 8.27
CA GLY A 73 2.52 -16.39 9.66
C GLY A 73 3.27 -15.40 10.54
N LEU A 74 3.77 -14.28 9.99
CA LEU A 74 4.63 -13.34 10.70
C LEU A 74 3.92 -12.69 11.89
N SER A 75 4.69 -12.44 12.94
CA SER A 75 4.27 -11.56 14.04
C SER A 75 4.65 -10.10 13.75
N ALA A 76 4.10 -9.18 14.51
CA ALA A 76 4.53 -7.78 14.46
C ALA A 76 6.03 -7.63 14.78
N GLY A 77 6.53 -8.43 15.73
CA GLY A 77 7.94 -8.46 16.11
C GLY A 77 8.88 -8.95 15.01
N ASP A 78 8.40 -9.77 14.08
CA ASP A 78 9.18 -10.23 12.93
C ASP A 78 9.17 -9.20 11.79
N PHE A 79 8.03 -8.57 11.55
CA PHE A 79 7.79 -7.68 10.42
C PHE A 79 8.44 -6.30 10.61
N PHE A 80 8.14 -5.62 11.72
CA PHE A 80 8.56 -4.23 11.91
C PHE A 80 10.08 -4.01 11.97
N PRO A 81 10.91 -4.88 12.56
CA PRO A 81 12.36 -4.70 12.54
C PRO A 81 12.97 -4.71 11.13
N VAL A 82 12.31 -5.37 10.17
CA VAL A 82 12.77 -5.41 8.78
C VAL A 82 12.37 -4.15 8.03
N VAL A 83 11.12 -3.71 8.17
CA VAL A 83 10.57 -2.64 7.30
C VAL A 83 10.76 -1.23 7.87
N LEU A 84 10.77 -1.04 9.21
CA LEU A 84 10.87 0.29 9.80
C LEU A 84 12.20 1.01 9.55
N PRO A 85 13.37 0.35 9.57
CA PRO A 85 14.62 1.01 9.20
C PRO A 85 14.58 1.56 7.78
N LEU A 86 14.04 0.78 6.84
CA LEU A 86 13.91 1.19 5.44
C LEU A 86 12.91 2.34 5.28
N ALA A 87 11.78 2.27 5.97
CA ALA A 87 10.79 3.36 5.98
C ALA A 87 11.40 4.64 6.56
N GLY A 88 12.21 4.54 7.61
CA GLY A 88 12.93 5.68 8.20
C GLY A 88 13.93 6.32 7.24
N ILE A 89 14.76 5.51 6.58
CA ILE A 89 15.70 5.98 5.55
C ILE A 89 14.94 6.63 4.40
N SER A 90 13.86 5.97 3.94
CA SER A 90 13.02 6.48 2.86
C SER A 90 12.37 7.82 3.20
N LEU A 91 11.89 7.98 4.43
CA LEU A 91 11.34 9.24 4.94
C LEU A 91 12.39 10.35 4.94
N ALA A 92 13.62 10.05 5.40
CA ALA A 92 14.71 11.00 5.40
C ALA A 92 15.10 11.43 3.98
N CYS A 93 15.26 10.48 3.06
CA CYS A 93 15.56 10.73 1.65
C CYS A 93 14.44 11.53 0.97
N LEU A 94 13.18 11.16 1.20
CA LEU A 94 12.01 11.87 0.66
C LEU A 94 11.97 13.32 1.16
N THR A 95 12.19 13.52 2.45
CA THR A 95 12.20 14.85 3.06
C THR A 95 13.32 15.70 2.46
N ALA A 96 14.53 15.15 2.34
CA ALA A 96 15.66 15.82 1.71
C ALA A 96 15.37 16.18 0.23
N ALA A 97 14.78 15.26 -0.53
CA ALA A 97 14.41 15.50 -1.93
C ALA A 97 13.30 16.54 -2.10
N ALA A 98 12.37 16.63 -1.15
CA ALA A 98 11.25 17.56 -1.20
C ALA A 98 11.66 19.01 -0.87
N LEU A 99 12.73 19.22 -0.08
CA LEU A 99 13.18 20.55 0.35
C LEU A 99 13.53 21.50 -0.80
N PRO A 100 14.29 21.11 -1.85
CA PRO A 100 14.64 22.00 -2.96
C PRO A 100 13.51 22.17 -3.97
N VAL A 101 12.56 21.24 -4.02
CA VAL A 101 11.53 21.17 -5.07
C VAL A 101 10.30 22.00 -4.70
N LEU A 102 9.97 22.09 -3.42
CA LEU A 102 8.77 22.75 -2.95
C LEU A 102 9.02 24.23 -2.67
N PRO A 103 8.15 25.15 -3.16
CA PRO A 103 8.23 26.55 -2.81
C PRO A 103 8.18 26.77 -1.30
N ARG A 104 9.04 27.64 -0.77
CA ARG A 104 9.15 27.90 0.66
C ARG A 104 8.06 28.84 1.20
N ASP A 105 7.52 29.71 0.33
CA ASP A 105 6.62 30.80 0.71
C ASP A 105 5.16 30.50 0.32
N LEU A 106 4.73 29.26 0.42
CA LEU A 106 3.34 28.89 0.20
C LEU A 106 2.47 29.42 1.37
N GLN A 107 1.79 30.53 1.15
CA GLN A 107 0.76 31.02 2.06
C GLN A 107 -0.49 30.16 1.88
N ILE A 108 -0.76 29.31 2.85
CA ILE A 108 -1.98 28.48 2.85
C ILE A 108 -3.16 29.42 3.11
N PRO A 109 -4.15 29.50 2.20
CA PRO A 109 -5.33 30.31 2.45
C PRO A 109 -6.06 29.82 3.71
N PRO A 110 -6.68 30.69 4.48
CA PRO A 110 -7.39 30.33 5.70
C PRO A 110 -8.50 29.31 5.35
N VAL A 111 -8.33 28.07 5.77
CA VAL A 111 -9.33 27.01 5.61
C VAL A 111 -10.37 27.19 6.70
N HIS A 112 -11.60 27.54 6.34
CA HIS A 112 -12.71 27.52 7.28
C HIS A 112 -13.08 26.07 7.62
N PRO A 113 -12.98 25.65 8.89
CA PRO A 113 -13.32 24.30 9.28
C PRO A 113 -14.81 24.05 9.00
N GLN A 114 -15.11 23.11 8.15
CA GLN A 114 -16.48 22.67 7.90
C GLN A 114 -16.89 21.69 9.02
N PRO A 115 -18.09 21.86 9.62
CA PRO A 115 -18.57 20.91 10.62
C PRO A 115 -18.75 19.52 9.99
N LEU A 116 -18.37 18.47 10.72
CA LEU A 116 -18.55 17.10 10.30
C LEU A 116 -20.03 16.81 10.04
N ARG A 117 -20.35 16.50 8.79
CA ARG A 117 -21.75 16.34 8.34
C ARG A 117 -22.44 15.11 8.94
N GLN A 118 -21.69 14.06 9.29
CA GLN A 118 -22.22 12.80 9.83
C GLN A 118 -21.22 12.17 10.82
N PRO A 119 -21.05 12.71 12.03
CA PRO A 119 -20.04 12.21 12.98
C PRO A 119 -20.30 10.75 13.41
N GLY A 120 -21.57 10.30 13.47
CA GLY A 120 -21.92 8.93 13.80
C GLY A 120 -21.43 7.91 12.75
N LYS A 121 -21.53 8.21 11.46
CA LYS A 121 -21.00 7.34 10.41
C LYS A 121 -19.47 7.30 10.44
N LEU A 122 -18.84 8.44 10.69
CA LEU A 122 -17.38 8.49 10.81
C LEU A 122 -16.89 7.60 11.96
N ALA A 123 -17.55 7.67 13.11
CA ALA A 123 -17.24 6.82 14.28
C ALA A 123 -17.46 5.33 13.95
N LEU A 124 -18.55 4.99 13.26
CA LEU A 124 -18.83 3.62 12.82
C LEU A 124 -17.74 3.07 11.89
N TYR A 125 -17.39 3.83 10.85
CA TYR A 125 -16.33 3.40 9.90
C TYR A 125 -14.97 3.35 10.57
N GLY A 126 -14.67 4.26 11.50
CA GLY A 126 -13.46 4.20 12.31
C GLY A 126 -13.41 2.93 13.17
N ALA A 127 -14.53 2.54 13.80
CA ALA A 127 -14.63 1.31 14.57
C ALA A 127 -14.43 0.05 13.66
N LEU A 128 -15.08 0.00 12.50
CA LEU A 128 -14.90 -1.10 11.53
C LEU A 128 -13.45 -1.17 11.06
N PHE A 129 -12.82 -0.02 10.80
CA PHE A 129 -11.41 0.04 10.42
C PHE A 129 -10.49 -0.51 11.52
N LEU A 130 -10.73 -0.15 12.79
CA LEU A 130 -9.99 -0.71 13.93
C LEU A 130 -10.17 -2.23 14.04
N LEU A 131 -11.38 -2.74 13.82
CA LEU A 131 -11.62 -4.20 13.78
C LEU A 131 -10.84 -4.88 12.65
N CYS A 132 -10.73 -4.23 11.48
CA CYS A 132 -9.88 -4.72 10.39
C CYS A 132 -8.40 -4.79 10.82
N LEU A 133 -7.88 -3.76 11.47
CA LEU A 133 -6.50 -3.77 11.98
C LEU A 133 -6.29 -4.90 13.02
N LEU A 134 -7.22 -5.08 13.96
CA LEU A 134 -7.13 -6.17 14.94
C LEU A 134 -7.11 -7.56 14.27
N THR A 135 -7.82 -7.73 13.17
CA THR A 135 -7.80 -8.98 12.40
C THR A 135 -6.47 -9.19 11.68
N VAL A 136 -5.86 -8.14 11.12
CA VAL A 136 -4.52 -8.22 10.50
C VAL A 136 -3.49 -8.66 11.53
N PHE A 137 -3.56 -8.14 12.76
CA PHE A 137 -2.70 -8.55 13.87
C PHE A 137 -3.15 -9.88 14.55
N ARG A 138 -4.08 -10.61 13.91
CA ARG A 138 -4.56 -11.94 14.35
C ARG A 138 -5.24 -11.98 15.73
N ILE A 139 -5.71 -10.86 16.21
CA ILE A 139 -6.49 -10.78 17.47
C ILE A 139 -7.93 -11.27 17.23
N LEU A 140 -8.48 -10.98 16.03
CA LEU A 140 -9.83 -11.38 15.63
C LEU A 140 -9.77 -12.34 14.43
N PRO A 141 -10.62 -13.38 14.38
CA PRO A 141 -10.73 -14.25 13.23
C PRO A 141 -11.35 -13.51 12.04
N TYR A 142 -10.77 -13.70 10.85
CA TYR A 142 -11.21 -13.03 9.62
C TYR A 142 -12.66 -13.34 9.23
N GLY A 143 -13.16 -14.55 9.51
CA GLY A 143 -14.56 -14.92 9.23
C GLY A 143 -15.55 -14.06 10.02
N LEU A 144 -15.29 -13.83 11.32
CA LEU A 144 -16.11 -12.95 12.14
C LEU A 144 -16.08 -11.51 11.63
N LEU A 145 -14.89 -11.01 11.29
CA LEU A 145 -14.75 -9.67 10.71
C LEU A 145 -15.56 -9.52 9.43
N THR A 146 -15.46 -10.49 8.52
CA THR A 146 -16.17 -10.44 7.22
C THR A 146 -17.68 -10.33 7.44
N VAL A 147 -18.25 -11.15 8.34
CA VAL A 147 -19.68 -11.09 8.66
C VAL A 147 -20.06 -9.75 9.29
N LEU A 148 -19.25 -9.24 10.24
CA LEU A 148 -19.50 -7.96 10.88
C LEU A 148 -19.45 -6.79 9.89
N VAL A 149 -18.42 -6.73 9.04
CA VAL A 149 -18.26 -5.64 8.08
C VAL A 149 -19.35 -5.68 7.03
N LEU A 150 -19.58 -6.84 6.38
CA LEU A 150 -20.60 -6.96 5.36
C LEU A 150 -22.01 -6.77 5.93
N GLY A 151 -22.32 -7.32 7.10
CA GLY A 151 -23.60 -7.15 7.77
C GLY A 151 -23.86 -5.70 8.14
N THR A 152 -22.87 -5.01 8.72
CA THR A 152 -23.00 -3.59 9.07
C THR A 152 -23.17 -2.71 7.82
N LEU A 153 -22.38 -2.93 6.77
CA LEU A 153 -22.51 -2.17 5.52
C LEU A 153 -23.84 -2.44 4.82
N ALA A 154 -24.31 -3.68 4.81
CA ALA A 154 -25.61 -4.04 4.25
C ALA A 154 -26.78 -3.37 4.99
N ALA A 155 -26.68 -3.23 6.32
CA ALA A 155 -27.71 -2.61 7.13
C ALA A 155 -27.69 -1.07 7.08
N VAL A 156 -26.48 -0.45 7.08
CA VAL A 156 -26.33 1.01 7.21
C VAL A 156 -26.22 1.71 5.86
N GLU A 157 -25.52 1.11 4.90
CA GLU A 157 -25.24 1.76 3.61
C GLU A 157 -25.02 0.74 2.48
N PRO A 158 -26.09 0.02 2.05
CA PRO A 158 -25.99 -1.02 1.03
C PRO A 158 -25.47 -0.50 -0.33
N ALA A 159 -25.55 0.81 -0.55
CA ALA A 159 -25.00 1.43 -1.75
C ALA A 159 -23.48 1.32 -1.86
N LEU A 160 -22.75 1.24 -0.72
CA LEU A 160 -21.30 1.03 -0.72
C LEU A 160 -20.94 -0.36 -1.21
N LEU A 161 -21.72 -1.39 -0.89
CA LEU A 161 -21.47 -2.75 -1.37
C LEU A 161 -21.57 -2.85 -2.89
N ARG A 162 -22.43 -2.04 -3.53
CA ARG A 162 -22.55 -1.98 -4.99
C ARG A 162 -21.38 -1.26 -5.66
N LYS A 163 -20.61 -0.49 -4.91
CA LYS A 163 -19.43 0.24 -5.41
C LYS A 163 -18.13 -0.56 -5.22
N LEU A 164 -18.21 -1.77 -4.67
CA LEU A 164 -17.04 -2.64 -4.55
C LEU A 164 -16.50 -2.96 -5.95
N ASP A 165 -15.19 -2.81 -6.08
CA ASP A 165 -14.48 -3.20 -7.30
C ASP A 165 -14.32 -4.73 -7.33
N VAL A 166 -15.36 -5.39 -7.85
CA VAL A 166 -15.38 -6.84 -8.02
C VAL A 166 -14.31 -7.29 -9.03
N SER A 167 -13.98 -6.44 -10.01
CA SER A 167 -12.95 -6.75 -11.00
C SER A 167 -11.58 -6.88 -10.34
N LEU A 168 -11.25 -5.96 -9.42
CA LEU A 168 -10.01 -6.02 -8.64
C LEU A 168 -9.95 -7.30 -7.78
N LEU A 169 -11.04 -7.66 -7.11
CA LEU A 169 -11.11 -8.89 -6.31
C LEU A 169 -10.90 -10.15 -7.19
N CYS A 170 -11.58 -10.23 -8.33
CA CYS A 170 -11.38 -11.32 -9.29
C CYS A 170 -9.94 -11.38 -9.80
N THR A 171 -9.32 -10.24 -10.06
CA THR A 171 -7.92 -10.15 -10.49
C THR A 171 -6.98 -10.76 -9.44
N PHE A 172 -7.17 -10.46 -8.15
CA PHE A 172 -6.39 -11.10 -7.09
C PHE A 172 -6.60 -12.62 -7.05
N ILE A 173 -7.85 -13.09 -7.16
CA ILE A 173 -8.14 -14.53 -7.21
C ILE A 173 -7.42 -15.18 -8.39
N CYS A 174 -7.47 -14.57 -9.58
CA CYS A 174 -6.75 -15.05 -10.76
C CYS A 174 -5.23 -15.10 -10.52
N PHE A 175 -4.65 -14.10 -9.86
CA PHE A 175 -3.24 -14.13 -9.52
C PHE A 175 -2.87 -15.30 -8.60
N PHE A 176 -3.69 -15.59 -7.59
CA PHE A 176 -3.47 -16.75 -6.72
C PHE A 176 -3.56 -18.07 -7.50
N VAL A 177 -4.55 -18.21 -8.36
CA VAL A 177 -4.74 -19.41 -9.19
C VAL A 177 -3.57 -19.59 -10.16
N VAL A 178 -3.18 -18.53 -10.88
CA VAL A 178 -2.06 -18.57 -11.85
C VAL A 178 -0.75 -18.89 -11.13
N SER A 179 -0.44 -18.18 -10.05
CA SER A 179 0.80 -18.39 -9.30
C SER A 179 0.88 -19.79 -8.70
N GLY A 180 -0.23 -20.31 -8.15
CA GLY A 180 -0.29 -21.66 -7.62
C GLY A 180 -0.13 -22.75 -8.69
N ASN A 181 -0.64 -22.52 -9.91
CA ASN A 181 -0.47 -23.45 -11.02
C ASN A 181 0.94 -23.36 -11.64
N LEU A 182 1.50 -22.15 -11.79
CA LEU A 182 2.88 -21.98 -12.25
C LEU A 182 3.88 -22.68 -11.34
N GLY A 183 3.64 -22.62 -10.03
CA GLY A 183 4.46 -23.33 -9.04
C GLY A 183 4.46 -24.85 -9.18
N ARG A 184 3.43 -25.44 -9.80
CA ARG A 184 3.32 -26.89 -10.03
C ARG A 184 4.01 -27.36 -11.31
N LEU A 185 4.39 -26.46 -12.20
CA LEU A 185 5.09 -26.82 -13.44
C LEU A 185 6.58 -27.13 -13.16
N PRO A 186 7.09 -28.37 -13.43
CA PRO A 186 8.44 -28.74 -13.07
C PRO A 186 9.53 -27.85 -13.68
N ALA A 187 9.30 -27.37 -14.91
CA ALA A 187 10.21 -26.46 -15.59
C ALA A 187 10.30 -25.10 -14.90
N VAL A 188 9.16 -24.54 -14.48
CA VAL A 188 9.10 -23.26 -13.75
C VAL A 188 9.67 -23.42 -12.36
N HIS A 189 9.35 -24.53 -11.69
CA HIS A 189 9.86 -24.84 -10.36
C HIS A 189 11.38 -24.89 -10.35
N GLY A 190 12.00 -25.70 -11.20
CA GLY A 190 13.46 -25.85 -11.27
C GLY A 190 14.16 -24.53 -11.66
N PHE A 191 13.59 -23.76 -12.59
CA PHE A 191 14.12 -22.46 -13.00
C PHE A 191 14.06 -21.43 -11.86
N LEU A 192 12.90 -21.25 -11.23
CA LEU A 192 12.74 -20.29 -10.11
C LEU A 192 13.60 -20.68 -8.90
N GLN A 193 13.66 -21.96 -8.57
CA GLN A 193 14.49 -22.43 -7.47
C GLN A 193 15.98 -22.15 -7.72
N SER A 194 16.48 -22.41 -8.91
CA SER A 194 17.87 -22.12 -9.27
C SER A 194 18.21 -20.62 -9.22
N LEU A 195 17.26 -19.76 -9.58
CA LEU A 195 17.41 -18.31 -9.48
C LEU A 195 17.39 -17.84 -8.01
N LEU A 196 16.47 -18.39 -7.20
CA LEU A 196 16.33 -18.06 -5.79
C LEU A 196 17.55 -18.49 -4.97
N GLU A 197 18.14 -19.65 -5.26
CA GLU A 197 19.38 -20.14 -4.64
C GLU A 197 20.56 -19.21 -4.91
N ARG A 198 20.63 -18.62 -6.11
CA ARG A 198 21.69 -17.65 -6.46
C ARG A 198 21.50 -16.31 -5.76
N SER A 199 20.32 -15.77 -5.78
CA SER A 199 19.95 -14.54 -5.10
C SER A 199 18.44 -14.40 -5.06
N THR A 200 17.83 -14.62 -3.90
CA THR A 200 16.41 -14.33 -3.68
C THR A 200 16.14 -12.85 -3.98
N LEU A 201 17.10 -11.91 -3.73
CA LEU A 201 17.06 -10.47 -3.98
C LEU A 201 16.86 -10.14 -5.46
N LEU A 202 17.75 -10.55 -6.29
CA LEU A 202 17.69 -10.25 -7.71
C LEU A 202 16.46 -10.90 -8.35
N THR A 203 16.15 -12.15 -7.98
CA THR A 203 14.99 -12.87 -8.50
C THR A 203 13.69 -12.16 -8.16
N GLY A 204 13.51 -11.73 -6.89
CA GLY A 204 12.33 -10.98 -6.48
C GLY A 204 12.19 -9.67 -7.25
N VAL A 205 13.29 -8.94 -7.40
CA VAL A 205 13.34 -7.68 -8.12
C VAL A 205 12.97 -7.89 -9.60
N LEU A 206 13.63 -8.79 -10.30
CA LEU A 206 13.38 -9.04 -11.73
C LEU A 206 11.94 -9.56 -11.96
N THR A 207 11.48 -10.50 -11.15
CA THR A 207 10.12 -11.03 -11.25
C THR A 207 9.08 -9.93 -11.06
N SER A 208 9.27 -9.03 -10.08
CA SER A 208 8.34 -7.92 -9.85
C SER A 208 8.30 -6.87 -10.97
N GLN A 209 9.35 -6.81 -11.80
CA GLN A 209 9.34 -5.93 -12.98
C GLN A 209 8.53 -6.53 -14.13
N ILE A 210 8.43 -7.85 -14.21
CA ILE A 210 7.72 -8.53 -15.29
C ILE A 210 6.24 -8.71 -14.98
N ILE A 211 5.91 -9.14 -13.74
CA ILE A 211 4.54 -9.56 -13.39
C ILE A 211 3.90 -8.72 -12.26
N SER A 212 4.46 -7.58 -11.90
CA SER A 212 3.99 -6.75 -10.78
C SER A 212 4.27 -7.33 -9.38
N ASN A 213 4.17 -6.47 -8.36
CA ASN A 213 4.60 -6.78 -6.98
C ASN A 213 3.77 -7.89 -6.32
N VAL A 214 2.43 -7.83 -6.43
CA VAL A 214 1.54 -8.79 -5.76
C VAL A 214 1.67 -10.18 -6.36
N PRO A 215 1.54 -10.38 -7.68
CA PRO A 215 1.76 -11.70 -8.29
C PRO A 215 3.15 -12.26 -8.02
N ALA A 216 4.19 -11.41 -8.05
CA ALA A 216 5.55 -11.84 -7.75
C ALA A 216 5.69 -12.30 -6.28
N ALA A 217 5.01 -11.62 -5.33
CA ALA A 217 4.98 -12.05 -3.93
C ALA A 217 4.32 -13.42 -3.78
N VAL A 218 3.16 -13.59 -4.42
CA VAL A 218 2.40 -14.85 -4.38
C VAL A 218 3.19 -15.98 -5.02
N LEU A 219 3.79 -15.74 -6.20
CA LEU A 219 4.58 -16.75 -6.88
C LEU A 219 5.81 -17.15 -6.06
N LEU A 220 6.64 -16.20 -5.66
CA LEU A 220 7.93 -16.49 -5.03
C LEU A 220 7.80 -17.04 -3.60
N SER A 221 6.73 -16.70 -2.88
CA SER A 221 6.49 -17.24 -1.55
C SER A 221 6.28 -18.75 -1.53
N GLY A 222 5.88 -19.35 -2.65
CA GLY A 222 5.77 -20.81 -2.78
C GLY A 222 7.10 -21.53 -2.98
N PHE A 223 8.22 -20.83 -3.16
CA PHE A 223 9.53 -21.42 -3.50
C PHE A 223 10.65 -21.06 -2.51
N THR A 224 10.42 -20.19 -1.56
CA THR A 224 11.44 -19.80 -0.59
C THR A 224 10.83 -19.49 0.77
N ASP A 225 11.50 -19.96 1.82
CA ASP A 225 11.17 -19.61 3.19
C ASP A 225 11.84 -18.29 3.65
N ASN A 226 12.65 -17.68 2.77
CA ASN A 226 13.38 -16.46 3.09
C ASN A 226 12.51 -15.21 2.93
N TRP A 227 11.47 -15.13 3.75
CA TRP A 227 10.50 -14.03 3.76
C TRP A 227 11.15 -12.66 4.06
N ARG A 228 12.24 -12.64 4.87
CA ARG A 228 12.95 -11.40 5.19
C ARG A 228 13.45 -10.72 3.94
N GLU A 229 14.15 -11.48 3.11
CA GLU A 229 14.61 -10.95 1.86
C GLU A 229 13.46 -10.60 0.89
N LEU A 230 12.36 -11.30 0.88
CA LEU A 230 11.19 -10.93 0.11
C LEU A 230 10.53 -9.63 0.60
N LEU A 231 10.50 -9.36 1.88
CA LEU A 231 10.01 -8.10 2.46
C LEU A 231 10.98 -6.94 2.18
N ASP A 232 12.25 -7.13 2.50
CA ASP A 232 13.29 -6.12 2.36
C ASP A 232 13.39 -5.61 0.92
N ARG A 233 13.29 -6.46 -0.06
CA ARG A 233 13.37 -6.14 -1.48
C ARG A 233 12.19 -5.44 -2.06
N LYS A 234 11.01 -5.85 -1.63
CA LYS A 234 9.77 -5.24 -2.11
C LYS A 234 9.52 -3.90 -1.47
N SER A 235 10.03 -3.70 -0.27
CA SER A 235 10.01 -2.41 0.38
C SER A 235 11.07 -1.46 -0.15
N THR A 236 12.23 -1.95 -0.55
CA THR A 236 13.32 -1.11 -1.06
C THR A 236 13.14 -0.74 -2.53
N ARG A 237 12.46 -1.58 -3.31
CA ARG A 237 12.16 -1.27 -4.69
C ARG A 237 10.83 -0.59 -4.78
N LEU A 238 10.92 0.70 -4.67
CA LEU A 238 9.96 1.68 -5.14
C LEU A 238 8.96 1.09 -6.12
N ASN A 239 7.72 1.18 -5.80
CA ASN A 239 6.58 1.11 -6.70
C ASN A 239 6.68 2.12 -7.87
N SER A 240 7.88 2.36 -8.36
CA SER A 240 8.13 3.27 -9.48
C SER A 240 7.61 2.75 -10.82
N SER A 241 7.18 1.48 -10.87
CA SER A 241 6.67 0.89 -12.11
C SER A 241 5.18 1.06 -12.34
N HIS A 242 4.42 1.61 -11.40
CA HIS A 242 2.99 1.87 -11.58
C HIS A 242 2.64 3.34 -11.85
N SER A 243 3.61 4.15 -12.22
CA SER A 243 3.35 5.49 -12.77
C SER A 243 3.09 5.49 -14.28
N GLU A 244 2.80 4.36 -14.88
CA GLU A 244 2.19 4.35 -16.20
C GLU A 244 0.71 4.73 -16.05
N ILE A 245 0.48 6.03 -16.01
CA ILE A 245 -0.79 6.63 -16.35
C ILE A 245 -0.94 6.42 -17.87
N SER A 246 -1.62 5.36 -18.23
CA SER A 246 -2.25 5.24 -19.54
C SER A 246 -3.69 5.70 -19.44
#